data_d58345ffaa50b8dfe6a8b52e79314cc7
#
_entry.id   d58345ffaa50b8dfe6a8b52e79314cc7
#
_cell.length_a   1.000
_cell.length_b   1.000
_cell.length_c   1.000
_cell.angle_alpha   90.00
_cell.angle_beta   90.00
_cell.angle_gamma   90.00
#
_symmetry.space_group_name_H-M   'P 1'
#
loop_
_entity.id
_entity.type
_entity.pdbx_description
1 polymer ?
#
loop_
_entity_poly.entity_id
_entity_poly.type
_entity_poly.pdbx_seq_one_letter_code
_entity_poly.pdbx_strand_id
1 'polypeptide(L)'
;MNAWEPIAAPPSATRAPPAFDVRRGAADGVAAPTPLVFASPHSGRLYPDDMKPALDGVAIRKSEDALVDELVGAAPALGVALLSARLARAYIDVNREAFELDPSMFADELPDFARGRSARVA
;
A
#
# COMPACT_ATOMS: atom_id res chain seq x y z
N MET A 1 35.99 -21.26 20.37
CA MET A 1 35.69 -20.70 19.06
C MET A 1 34.37 -21.27 18.61
N ASN A 2 33.30 -20.53 18.79
CA ASN A 2 31.98 -20.98 18.32
C ASN A 2 31.85 -20.60 16.85
N ALA A 3 31.86 -21.64 16.01
CA ALA A 3 31.57 -21.47 14.60
C ALA A 3 30.11 -20.96 14.46
N TRP A 4 29.96 -19.81 13.88
CA TRP A 4 28.66 -19.31 13.42
C TRP A 4 28.13 -20.29 12.37
N GLU A 5 27.11 -21.07 12.72
CA GLU A 5 26.35 -21.79 11.70
C GLU A 5 25.34 -20.82 11.08
N PRO A 6 25.35 -20.66 9.75
CA PRO A 6 24.35 -19.83 9.10
C PRO A 6 22.96 -20.46 9.35
N ILE A 7 22.05 -19.65 9.91
CA ILE A 7 20.65 -20.03 10.04
C ILE A 7 20.15 -20.38 8.65
N ALA A 8 19.69 -21.64 8.48
CA ALA A 8 19.13 -22.07 7.21
C ALA A 8 18.01 -21.08 6.81
N ALA A 9 18.09 -20.59 5.56
CA ALA A 9 17.05 -19.73 5.03
C ALA A 9 15.70 -20.41 5.18
N PRO A 10 14.67 -19.71 5.63
CA PRO A 10 13.33 -20.29 5.74
C PRO A 10 12.89 -20.85 4.38
N PRO A 11 12.16 -21.97 4.35
CA PRO A 11 11.70 -22.57 3.11
C PRO A 11 10.92 -21.51 2.34
N SER A 12 11.28 -21.33 1.07
CA SER A 12 10.68 -20.46 0.05
C SER A 12 9.45 -19.69 0.55
N ALA A 13 9.68 -18.54 1.18
CA ALA A 13 8.59 -17.64 1.50
C ALA A 13 7.94 -17.25 0.16
N THR A 14 6.70 -17.64 -0.02
CA THR A 14 5.88 -17.16 -1.14
C THR A 14 6.03 -15.64 -1.11
N ARG A 15 6.66 -15.08 -2.14
CA ARG A 15 6.97 -13.65 -2.19
C ARG A 15 5.68 -12.89 -1.93
N ALA A 16 5.67 -12.08 -0.89
CA ALA A 16 4.51 -11.24 -0.59
C ALA A 16 4.06 -10.49 -1.84
N PRO A 17 2.76 -10.38 -2.09
CA PRO A 17 2.28 -9.62 -3.24
C PRO A 17 2.82 -8.20 -3.17
N PRO A 18 3.14 -7.57 -4.32
CA PRO A 18 3.58 -6.18 -4.34
C PRO A 18 2.49 -5.29 -3.70
N ALA A 19 2.94 -4.27 -2.96
CA ALA A 19 2.01 -3.37 -2.25
C ALA A 19 1.18 -2.51 -3.23
N PHE A 20 1.70 -2.28 -4.43
CA PHE A 20 1.06 -1.46 -5.47
C PHE A 20 1.44 -1.94 -6.86
N ASP A 21 0.66 -1.54 -7.85
CA ASP A 21 0.93 -1.69 -9.28
C ASP A 21 1.19 -0.33 -9.92
N VAL A 22 2.04 -0.31 -10.95
CA VAL A 22 2.23 0.85 -11.82
C VAL A 22 1.92 0.45 -13.25
N ARG A 23 0.88 1.03 -13.82
CA ARG A 23 0.57 0.94 -15.25
C ARG A 23 1.06 2.21 -15.94
N ARG A 24 2.01 2.05 -16.86
CA ARG A 24 2.55 3.18 -17.61
C ARG A 24 1.60 3.55 -18.75
N GLY A 25 1.47 4.84 -19.00
CA GLY A 25 0.68 5.30 -20.12
C GLY A 25 1.28 4.89 -21.47
N ALA A 26 0.42 4.53 -22.40
CA ALA A 26 0.73 4.30 -23.82
C ALA A 26 1.75 3.18 -24.12
N ALA A 27 1.84 2.14 -23.30
CA ALA A 27 2.61 0.95 -23.66
C ALA A 27 2.07 0.28 -24.94
N ASP A 28 0.79 0.49 -25.25
CA ASP A 28 0.07 -0.17 -26.35
C ASP A 28 -0.24 0.76 -27.55
N GLY A 29 0.41 1.89 -27.65
CA GLY A 29 0.48 2.67 -28.92
C GLY A 29 -0.70 3.55 -29.25
N VAL A 30 -1.67 3.78 -28.37
CA VAL A 30 -2.86 4.58 -28.68
C VAL A 30 -2.68 6.08 -28.40
N ALA A 31 -1.93 6.44 -27.37
CA ALA A 31 -1.63 7.84 -27.05
C ALA A 31 -0.17 8.03 -26.64
N ALA A 32 0.42 9.18 -26.95
CA ALA A 32 1.75 9.53 -26.49
C ALA A 32 1.77 9.65 -24.94
N PRO A 33 2.84 9.22 -24.27
CA PRO A 33 2.97 9.41 -22.84
C PRO A 33 2.87 10.90 -22.45
N THR A 34 2.11 11.18 -21.40
CA THR A 34 1.99 12.52 -20.83
C THR A 34 2.83 12.60 -19.53
N PRO A 35 3.17 13.80 -19.05
CA PRO A 35 3.83 13.96 -17.75
C PRO A 35 2.86 13.79 -16.57
N LEU A 36 1.61 13.42 -16.80
CA LEU A 36 0.62 13.23 -15.77
C LEU A 36 0.77 11.85 -15.11
N VAL A 37 0.57 11.81 -13.81
CA VAL A 37 0.51 10.59 -13.01
C VAL A 37 -0.76 10.65 -12.18
N PHE A 38 -1.57 9.61 -12.28
CA PHE A 38 -2.69 9.37 -11.35
C PHE A 38 -2.26 8.39 -10.29
N ALA A 39 -2.68 8.64 -9.05
CA ALA A 39 -2.45 7.73 -7.95
C ALA A 39 -3.76 7.40 -7.23
N SER A 40 -4.01 6.11 -7.03
CA SER A 40 -5.10 5.58 -6.20
C SER A 40 -4.49 4.79 -5.03
N PRO A 41 -3.98 5.48 -3.99
CA PRO A 41 -3.20 4.85 -2.93
C PRO A 41 -4.05 4.08 -1.93
N HIS A 42 -5.36 4.25 -1.92
CA HIS A 42 -6.27 3.71 -0.92
C HIS A 42 -7.35 2.77 -1.48
N SER A 43 -7.26 2.40 -2.74
CA SER A 43 -8.21 1.46 -3.38
C SER A 43 -7.83 -0.01 -3.24
N GLY A 44 -6.71 -0.30 -2.58
CA GLY A 44 -6.24 -1.67 -2.35
C GLY A 44 -7.21 -2.49 -1.50
N ARG A 45 -7.41 -3.77 -1.90
CA ARG A 45 -8.40 -4.71 -1.32
C ARG A 45 -7.79 -6.02 -0.86
N LEU A 46 -6.46 -6.16 -0.93
CA LEU A 46 -5.78 -7.33 -0.40
C LEU A 46 -5.56 -7.15 1.09
N TYR A 47 -6.09 -8.08 1.85
CA TYR A 47 -5.91 -8.21 3.29
C TYR A 47 -5.03 -9.44 3.53
N PRO A 48 -3.73 -9.27 3.85
CA PRO A 48 -2.84 -10.40 4.11
C PRO A 48 -3.29 -11.23 5.32
N ASP A 49 -2.99 -12.53 5.30
CA ASP A 49 -3.37 -13.47 6.37
C ASP A 49 -2.74 -13.15 7.72
N ASP A 50 -1.60 -12.46 7.73
CA ASP A 50 -0.92 -12.01 8.94
C ASP A 50 -1.55 -10.75 9.55
N MET A 51 -2.44 -10.08 8.84
CA MET A 51 -3.25 -8.99 9.37
C MET A 51 -4.27 -9.56 10.37
N LYS A 52 -4.24 -9.11 11.60
CA LYS A 52 -5.19 -9.51 12.65
C LYS A 52 -6.03 -8.30 13.07
N PRO A 53 -7.03 -7.90 12.26
CA PRO A 53 -7.81 -6.71 12.53
C PRO A 53 -8.67 -6.88 13.78
N ALA A 54 -8.81 -5.81 14.57
CA ALA A 54 -9.76 -5.74 15.67
C ALA A 54 -11.20 -5.50 15.19
N LEU A 55 -11.36 -4.99 13.97
CA LEU A 55 -12.65 -4.72 13.33
C LEU A 55 -13.08 -5.91 12.45
N ASP A 56 -14.38 -6.07 12.28
CA ASP A 56 -14.93 -7.02 11.31
C ASP A 56 -14.64 -6.60 9.86
N GLY A 57 -14.83 -7.54 8.92
CA GLY A 57 -14.51 -7.32 7.52
C GLY A 57 -15.30 -6.21 6.84
N VAL A 58 -16.51 -5.90 7.32
CA VAL A 58 -17.32 -4.79 6.77
C VAL A 58 -16.84 -3.45 7.32
N ALA A 59 -16.56 -3.41 8.61
CA ALA A 59 -16.11 -2.18 9.27
C ALA A 59 -14.73 -1.72 8.77
N ILE A 60 -13.78 -2.66 8.60
CA ILE A 60 -12.43 -2.32 8.17
C ILE A 60 -12.40 -1.83 6.71
N ARG A 61 -13.28 -2.35 5.86
CA ARG A 61 -13.39 -1.92 4.46
C ARG A 61 -13.93 -0.50 4.28
N LYS A 62 -14.50 0.11 5.28
CA LYS A 62 -14.90 1.53 5.24
C LYS A 62 -13.70 2.49 5.12
N SER A 63 -12.48 2.00 5.37
CA SER A 63 -11.25 2.76 5.13
C SER A 63 -10.80 2.76 3.66
N GLU A 64 -11.38 1.90 2.80
CA GLU A 64 -11.05 1.84 1.39
C GLU A 64 -11.68 3.01 0.62
N ASP A 65 -10.91 3.60 -0.30
CA ASP A 65 -11.48 4.42 -1.37
C ASP A 65 -11.95 3.46 -2.48
N ALA A 66 -13.07 2.79 -2.22
CA ALA A 66 -13.55 1.70 -3.04
C ALA A 66 -13.77 2.14 -4.50
N LEU A 67 -13.26 1.32 -5.44
CA LEU A 67 -13.44 1.47 -6.88
C LEU A 67 -12.79 2.71 -7.52
N VAL A 68 -12.03 3.52 -6.78
CA VAL A 68 -11.35 4.69 -7.36
C VAL A 68 -10.33 4.27 -8.42
N ASP A 69 -9.61 3.16 -8.22
CA ASP A 69 -8.71 2.58 -9.22
C ASP A 69 -9.43 2.16 -10.51
N GLU A 70 -10.69 1.76 -10.43
CA GLU A 70 -11.53 1.44 -11.58
C GLU A 70 -12.02 2.70 -12.31
N LEU A 71 -12.43 3.73 -11.55
CA LEU A 71 -12.85 5.01 -12.12
C LEU A 71 -11.77 5.65 -12.98
N VAL A 72 -10.51 5.57 -12.54
CA VAL A 72 -9.36 6.11 -13.29
C VAL A 72 -8.67 5.06 -14.15
N GLY A 73 -9.25 3.89 -14.28
CA GLY A 73 -8.68 2.73 -14.94
C GLY A 73 -8.34 2.90 -16.42
N ALA A 74 -9.00 3.86 -17.11
CA ALA A 74 -8.74 4.21 -18.50
C ALA A 74 -7.52 5.15 -18.67
N ALA A 75 -6.98 5.73 -17.62
CA ALA A 75 -5.89 6.71 -17.70
C ALA A 75 -4.67 6.21 -18.50
N PRO A 76 -4.20 4.95 -18.38
CA PRO A 76 -3.09 4.47 -19.20
C PRO A 76 -3.33 4.50 -20.69
N ALA A 77 -4.56 4.23 -21.15
CA ALA A 77 -4.90 4.32 -22.57
C ALA A 77 -4.84 5.77 -23.11
N LEU A 78 -4.94 6.75 -22.23
CA LEU A 78 -4.82 8.18 -22.55
C LEU A 78 -3.40 8.73 -22.35
N GLY A 79 -2.41 7.84 -22.15
CA GLY A 79 -1.01 8.23 -21.96
C GLY A 79 -0.63 8.66 -20.54
N VAL A 80 -1.54 8.53 -19.57
CA VAL A 80 -1.33 8.90 -18.16
C VAL A 80 -0.83 7.68 -17.37
N ALA A 81 0.26 7.81 -16.63
CA ALA A 81 0.69 6.73 -15.73
C ALA A 81 -0.29 6.62 -14.56
N LEU A 82 -0.63 5.37 -14.17
CA LEU A 82 -1.50 5.09 -13.04
C LEU A 82 -0.79 4.20 -12.02
N LEU A 83 -0.70 4.69 -10.78
CA LEU A 83 -0.27 3.94 -9.62
C LEU A 83 -1.52 3.54 -8.81
N SER A 84 -1.68 2.27 -8.50
CA SER A 84 -2.80 1.77 -7.70
C SER A 84 -2.29 0.90 -6.55
N ALA A 85 -2.76 1.14 -5.33
CA ALA A 85 -2.48 0.26 -4.20
C ALA A 85 -3.13 -1.11 -4.42
N ARG A 86 -2.48 -2.17 -3.97
CA ARG A 86 -3.03 -3.53 -3.92
C ARG A 86 -3.41 -3.94 -2.51
N LEU A 87 -2.52 -3.68 -1.56
CA LEU A 87 -2.80 -3.93 -0.15
C LEU A 87 -3.78 -2.90 0.38
N ALA A 88 -4.68 -3.35 1.26
CA ALA A 88 -5.60 -2.46 1.95
C ALA A 88 -4.85 -1.41 2.77
N ARG A 89 -5.28 -0.16 2.74
CA ARG A 89 -4.64 0.92 3.50
C ARG A 89 -4.63 0.69 5.00
N ALA A 90 -5.57 -0.11 5.51
CA ALA A 90 -5.60 -0.50 6.91
C ALA A 90 -4.43 -1.43 7.30
N TYR A 91 -3.82 -2.12 6.32
CA TYR A 91 -2.63 -2.92 6.52
C TYR A 91 -1.35 -2.09 6.32
N ILE A 92 -1.27 -1.38 5.20
CA ILE A 92 -0.16 -0.47 4.89
C ILE A 92 -0.67 0.70 4.05
N ASP A 93 -0.50 1.91 4.54
CA ASP A 93 -0.86 3.12 3.81
C ASP A 93 0.34 3.62 3.01
N VAL A 94 0.34 3.35 1.70
CA VAL A 94 1.42 3.75 0.77
C VAL A 94 1.49 5.27 0.52
N ASN A 95 0.55 6.03 1.08
CA ASN A 95 0.52 7.49 1.02
C ASN A 95 0.98 8.15 2.33
N ARG A 96 1.68 7.39 3.19
CA ARG A 96 2.26 7.86 4.43
C ARG A 96 3.77 7.82 4.40
N GLU A 97 4.39 8.66 5.22
CA GLU A 97 5.82 8.57 5.46
C GLU A 97 6.15 7.30 6.26
N ALA A 98 7.37 6.80 6.07
CA ALA A 98 7.86 5.69 6.88
C ALA A 98 7.80 6.06 8.37
N PHE A 99 7.25 5.14 9.18
CA PHE A 99 7.05 5.32 10.62
C PHE A 99 6.07 6.44 11.01
N GLU A 100 5.25 6.92 10.09
CA GLU A 100 4.15 7.81 10.42
C GLU A 100 2.98 6.97 10.97
N LEU A 101 2.91 6.89 12.30
CA LEU A 101 1.88 6.15 13.01
C LEU A 101 0.99 7.12 13.80
N ASP A 102 -0.28 6.78 13.90
CA ASP A 102 -1.22 7.50 14.76
C ASP A 102 -1.20 6.91 16.17
N PRO A 103 -0.68 7.62 17.17
CA PRO A 103 -0.60 7.11 18.54
C PRO A 103 -1.95 6.66 19.10
N SER A 104 -3.06 7.24 18.65
CA SER A 104 -4.40 6.90 19.13
C SER A 104 -4.87 5.50 18.71
N MET A 105 -4.19 4.87 17.75
CA MET A 105 -4.49 3.52 17.27
C MET A 105 -3.78 2.42 18.06
N PHE A 106 -2.92 2.79 19.00
CA PHE A 106 -2.11 1.85 19.77
C PHE A 106 -2.46 1.91 21.26
N ALA A 107 -2.44 0.76 21.92
CA ALA A 107 -2.65 0.67 23.37
C ALA A 107 -1.41 1.07 24.17
N ASP A 108 -0.24 0.85 23.60
CA ASP A 108 1.07 1.12 24.19
C ASP A 108 1.70 2.39 23.62
N GLU A 109 2.69 2.93 24.32
CA GLU A 109 3.48 4.05 23.81
C GLU A 109 4.25 3.62 22.56
N LEU A 110 4.21 4.46 21.53
CA LEU A 110 5.00 4.24 20.32
C LEU A 110 6.49 4.46 20.61
N PRO A 111 7.38 3.69 19.95
CA PRO A 111 8.81 3.92 20.07
C PRO A 111 9.21 5.32 19.55
N ASP A 112 10.30 5.89 20.06
CA ASP A 112 10.76 7.25 19.75
C ASP A 112 10.95 7.55 18.27
N PHE A 113 11.21 6.50 17.46
CA PHE A 113 11.36 6.65 16.01
C PHE A 113 10.03 6.75 15.27
N ALA A 114 8.91 6.41 15.91
CA ALA A 114 7.59 6.51 15.30
C ALA A 114 7.11 7.96 15.32
N ARG A 115 6.77 8.48 14.17
CA ARG A 115 6.31 9.86 14.02
C ARG A 115 4.80 9.91 14.17
N GLY A 116 4.34 10.88 14.92
CA GLY A 116 2.92 11.22 14.95
C GLY A 116 2.42 11.72 13.59
N ARG A 117 1.12 11.93 13.48
CA ARG A 117 0.49 12.44 12.25
C ARG A 117 1.23 13.65 11.70
N SER A 118 1.54 13.63 10.41
CA SER A 118 1.96 14.84 9.74
C SER A 118 0.79 15.83 9.65
N ALA A 119 1.10 17.13 9.59
CA ALA A 119 0.08 18.20 9.43
C ALA A 119 -0.72 18.10 8.11
N ARG A 120 -0.40 17.13 7.24
CA ARG A 120 -1.10 16.86 5.98
C ARG A 120 -2.32 15.95 6.15
N VAL A 121 -2.55 15.48 7.36
CA VAL A 121 -3.62 14.54 7.68
C VAL A 121 -4.48 15.17 8.76
N ALA A 122 -5.19 16.18 8.37
CA ALA A 122 -6.33 16.69 9.12
C ALA A 122 -7.63 16.15 8.52
#